data_e4f113413bcacf418e6cdbbaf7f7ee04
#
_entry.id   e4f113413bcacf418e6cdbbaf7f7ee04
#
_cell.length_a   1.000
_cell.length_b   1.000
_cell.length_c   1.000
_cell.angle_alpha   90.00
_cell.angle_beta   90.00
_cell.angle_gamma   90.00
#
_symmetry.space_group_name_H-M   'P 1'
#
loop_
_entity.id
_entity.type
_entity.pdbx_description
1 polymer ?
#
loop_
_entity_poly.entity_id
_entity_poly.type
_entity_poly.pdbx_seq_one_letter_code
_entity_poly.pdbx_strand_id
1 'polypeptide(L)'
;MAFAIVAGYLIGALAGYAASRGNRIAVQWRRLIRVQLLCVSAVLSFLAAWRLPAAADLIWPALVTIIAIALVGAAYLVTPKSSERAGRAVLRGWSAIPNPGFWVVPLAAAIAGPVGLIVAVFIDRVMIFFFGFFVWILRRQAPIKQQMRTSWIDQSPLIALLIGLVLNAFTEPPAWTSVALEWAAPLLAAIGAAMFVGSVLHPSQLIPWRPGIRVWLVLIAMRIALLVPLAFIAPNAPIAAVLVLCAFSIPAFYPPQLSVLYGYADSVVAAASRLGWVFAPVGVLLAVTIMRV
;
A
#
# COMPACT_ATOMS: atom_id res chain seq x y z
N MET A 1 13.16 -2.36 -16.91
CA MET A 1 12.16 -2.24 -15.82
C MET A 1 12.50 -1.16 -14.80
N ALA A 2 13.62 -1.22 -14.08
CA ALA A 2 13.98 -0.23 -13.05
C ALA A 2 13.90 1.23 -13.54
N PHE A 3 14.46 1.53 -14.72
CA PHE A 3 14.37 2.87 -15.32
C PHE A 3 12.91 3.33 -15.55
N ALA A 4 12.04 2.47 -16.05
CA ALA A 4 10.63 2.79 -16.26
C ALA A 4 9.90 3.09 -14.95
N ILE A 5 10.23 2.40 -13.86
CA ILE A 5 9.66 2.64 -12.54
C ILE A 5 10.14 3.98 -11.96
N VAL A 6 11.44 4.29 -12.09
CA VAL A 6 11.99 5.61 -11.67
C VAL A 6 11.33 6.73 -12.48
N ALA A 7 11.22 6.57 -13.79
CA ALA A 7 10.53 7.53 -14.64
C ALA A 7 9.05 7.68 -14.22
N GLY A 8 8.38 6.58 -13.90
CA GLY A 8 7.01 6.59 -13.37
C GLY A 8 6.90 7.42 -12.09
N TYR A 9 7.77 7.20 -11.11
CA TYR A 9 7.79 8.01 -9.88
C TYR A 9 8.04 9.50 -10.16
N LEU A 10 8.96 9.84 -11.04
CA LEU A 10 9.27 11.24 -11.39
C LEU A 10 8.09 11.93 -12.10
N ILE A 11 7.52 11.28 -13.11
CA ILE A 11 6.36 11.80 -13.85
C ILE A 11 5.17 11.97 -12.90
N GLY A 12 4.91 10.98 -12.07
CA GLY A 12 3.87 11.03 -11.07
C GLY A 12 4.07 12.17 -10.06
N ALA A 13 5.28 12.33 -9.55
CA ALA A 13 5.60 13.40 -8.61
C ALA A 13 5.38 14.80 -9.24
N LEU A 14 5.80 15.00 -10.48
CA LEU A 14 5.55 16.24 -11.23
C LEU A 14 4.06 16.49 -11.45
N ALA A 15 3.30 15.47 -11.83
CA ALA A 15 1.85 15.57 -12.00
C ALA A 15 1.14 15.90 -10.67
N GLY A 16 1.54 15.26 -9.57
CA GLY A 16 1.03 15.53 -8.22
C GLY A 16 1.34 16.96 -7.77
N TYR A 17 2.56 17.43 -8.03
CA TYR A 17 2.95 18.81 -7.73
C TYR A 17 2.13 19.83 -8.54
N ALA A 18 1.97 19.63 -9.84
CA ALA A 18 1.14 20.49 -10.67
C ALA A 18 -0.33 20.49 -10.19
N ALA A 19 -0.87 19.31 -9.85
CA ALA A 19 -2.22 19.18 -9.32
C ALA A 19 -2.39 19.86 -7.95
N SER A 20 -1.37 19.87 -7.08
CA SER A 20 -1.46 20.50 -5.75
C SER A 20 -1.69 22.02 -5.79
N ARG A 21 -1.37 22.66 -6.89
CA ARG A 21 -1.58 24.11 -7.12
C ARG A 21 -3.01 24.46 -7.56
N GLY A 22 -3.84 23.48 -7.89
CA GLY A 22 -5.19 23.69 -8.40
C GLY A 22 -6.29 23.48 -7.33
N ASN A 23 -7.30 24.36 -7.29
CA ASN A 23 -8.40 24.28 -6.32
C ASN A 23 -9.39 23.09 -6.53
N ARG A 24 -9.21 22.23 -7.55
CA ARG A 24 -10.14 21.16 -7.92
C ARG A 24 -9.67 19.74 -7.50
N ILE A 25 -8.64 19.66 -6.68
CA ILE A 25 -7.90 18.42 -6.40
C ILE A 25 -8.78 17.30 -5.81
N ALA A 26 -9.62 17.56 -4.83
CA ALA A 26 -10.38 16.52 -4.13
C ALA A 26 -11.33 15.72 -5.03
N VAL A 27 -11.94 16.37 -6.05
CA VAL A 27 -12.84 15.70 -7.00
C VAL A 27 -12.06 14.86 -8.01
N GLN A 28 -10.89 15.35 -8.44
CA GLN A 28 -10.04 14.64 -9.38
C GLN A 28 -9.40 13.40 -8.76
N TRP A 29 -9.01 13.47 -7.48
CA TRP A 29 -8.47 12.31 -6.74
C TRP A 29 -9.45 11.14 -6.65
N ARG A 30 -10.73 11.40 -6.39
CA ARG A 30 -11.76 10.35 -6.36
C ARG A 30 -11.88 9.62 -7.71
N ARG A 31 -11.82 10.36 -8.81
CA ARG A 31 -11.84 9.77 -10.16
C ARG A 31 -10.58 8.96 -10.44
N LEU A 32 -9.41 9.51 -10.10
CA LEU A 32 -8.13 8.84 -10.29
C LEU A 32 -8.06 7.52 -9.51
N ILE A 33 -8.49 7.51 -8.24
CA ILE A 33 -8.56 6.29 -7.41
C ILE A 33 -9.45 5.24 -8.08
N ARG A 34 -10.64 5.61 -8.57
CA ARG A 34 -11.53 4.66 -9.24
C ARG A 34 -10.95 4.12 -10.54
N VAL A 35 -10.37 4.97 -11.36
CA VAL A 35 -9.69 4.54 -12.61
C VAL A 35 -8.52 3.61 -12.28
N GLN A 36 -7.73 3.94 -11.27
CA GLN A 36 -6.62 3.11 -10.82
C GLN A 36 -7.11 1.74 -10.33
N LEU A 37 -8.19 1.68 -9.55
CA LEU A 37 -8.77 0.42 -9.07
C LEU A 37 -9.26 -0.45 -10.23
N LEU A 38 -10.00 0.13 -11.17
CA LEU A 38 -10.58 -0.60 -12.31
C LEU A 38 -9.55 -1.02 -13.34
N CYS A 39 -8.68 -0.09 -13.76
CA CYS A 39 -7.83 -0.30 -14.93
C CYS A 39 -6.45 -0.85 -14.57
N VAL A 40 -5.88 -0.43 -13.44
CA VAL A 40 -4.51 -0.85 -13.08
C VAL A 40 -4.54 -1.95 -12.03
N SER A 41 -5.21 -1.71 -10.90
CA SER A 41 -5.20 -2.70 -9.81
C SER A 41 -5.97 -3.97 -10.14
N ALA A 42 -7.09 -3.89 -10.88
CA ALA A 42 -7.83 -5.08 -11.29
C ALA A 42 -7.01 -5.91 -12.28
N VAL A 43 -6.43 -5.29 -13.31
CA VAL A 43 -5.58 -5.97 -14.29
C VAL A 43 -4.37 -6.62 -13.61
N LEU A 44 -3.68 -5.87 -12.75
CA LEU A 44 -2.53 -6.37 -12.01
C LEU A 44 -2.90 -7.58 -11.12
N SER A 45 -4.03 -7.50 -10.42
CA SER A 45 -4.52 -8.59 -9.56
C SER A 45 -4.87 -9.84 -10.35
N PHE A 46 -5.56 -9.66 -11.47
CA PHE A 46 -5.91 -10.74 -12.40
C PHE A 46 -4.66 -11.45 -12.92
N LEU A 47 -3.72 -10.69 -13.49
CA LEU A 47 -2.51 -11.24 -14.09
C LEU A 47 -1.59 -11.92 -13.06
N ALA A 48 -1.43 -11.31 -11.87
CA ALA A 48 -0.62 -11.89 -10.82
C ALA A 48 -1.22 -13.20 -10.32
N ALA A 49 -2.54 -13.26 -10.16
CA ALA A 49 -3.24 -14.47 -9.71
C ALA A 49 -3.20 -15.58 -10.76
N TRP A 50 -3.36 -15.24 -12.04
CA TRP A 50 -3.24 -16.22 -13.12
C TRP A 50 -1.82 -16.79 -13.25
N ARG A 51 -0.80 -16.01 -12.89
CA ARG A 51 0.61 -16.41 -12.94
C ARG A 51 1.19 -16.90 -11.60
N LEU A 52 0.35 -17.18 -10.62
CA LEU A 52 0.81 -17.66 -9.32
C LEU A 52 1.58 -18.99 -9.47
N PRO A 53 2.90 -19.05 -9.17
CA PRO A 53 3.72 -20.21 -9.46
C PRO A 53 3.45 -21.39 -8.53
N ALA A 54 3.15 -21.12 -7.25
CA ALA A 54 2.83 -22.16 -6.25
C ALA A 54 1.90 -21.62 -5.18
N ALA A 55 0.92 -22.45 -4.77
CA ALA A 55 0.01 -22.10 -3.67
C ALA A 55 0.76 -21.92 -2.33
N ALA A 56 1.89 -22.59 -2.14
CA ALA A 56 2.74 -22.46 -0.95
C ALA A 56 3.27 -21.03 -0.76
N ASP A 57 3.47 -20.26 -1.83
CA ASP A 57 3.94 -18.88 -1.74
C ASP A 57 2.91 -17.93 -1.13
N LEU A 58 1.63 -18.34 -1.05
CA LEU A 58 0.56 -17.56 -0.42
C LEU A 58 0.70 -17.45 1.11
N ILE A 59 1.54 -18.28 1.73
CA ILE A 59 1.81 -18.17 3.17
C ILE A 59 2.43 -16.81 3.53
N TRP A 60 3.28 -16.27 2.66
CA TRP A 60 4.00 -15.01 2.92
C TRP A 60 3.07 -13.79 2.94
N PRO A 61 2.18 -13.59 1.94
CA PRO A 61 1.12 -12.58 2.01
C PRO A 61 0.23 -12.74 3.25
N ALA A 62 -0.13 -13.98 3.62
CA ALA A 62 -0.93 -14.23 4.80
C ALA A 62 -0.21 -13.81 6.09
N LEU A 63 1.08 -14.17 6.25
CA LEU A 63 1.89 -13.76 7.40
C LEU A 63 2.03 -12.24 7.50
N VAL A 64 2.32 -11.54 6.40
CA VAL A 64 2.38 -10.07 6.39
C VAL A 64 1.06 -9.46 6.84
N THR A 65 -0.06 -10.04 6.42
CA THR A 65 -1.40 -9.58 6.80
C THR A 65 -1.69 -9.82 8.27
N ILE A 66 -1.35 -11.00 8.81
CA ILE A 66 -1.50 -11.32 10.23
C ILE A 66 -0.67 -10.34 11.08
N ILE A 67 0.57 -10.07 10.67
CA ILE A 67 1.44 -9.08 11.33
C ILE A 67 0.80 -7.70 11.29
N ALA A 68 0.27 -7.26 10.14
CA ALA A 68 -0.40 -5.96 10.04
C ALA A 68 -1.62 -5.87 10.98
N ILE A 69 -2.42 -6.93 11.09
CA ILE A 69 -3.55 -7.01 12.04
C ILE A 69 -3.06 -6.92 13.50
N ALA A 70 -2.00 -7.66 13.85
CA ALA A 70 -1.40 -7.61 15.17
C ALA A 70 -0.86 -6.22 15.52
N LEU A 71 -0.22 -5.54 14.54
CA LEU A 71 0.27 -4.17 14.70
C LEU A 71 -0.87 -3.15 14.88
N VAL A 72 -2.03 -3.37 14.28
CA VAL A 72 -3.20 -2.54 14.59
C VAL A 72 -3.67 -2.75 16.02
N GLY A 73 -3.67 -4.00 16.51
CA GLY A 73 -3.90 -4.30 17.92
C GLY A 73 -2.93 -3.54 18.82
N ALA A 74 -1.62 -3.61 18.53
CA ALA A 74 -0.58 -2.87 19.24
C ALA A 74 -0.80 -1.35 19.18
N ALA A 75 -1.27 -0.82 18.05
CA ALA A 75 -1.56 0.60 17.88
C ALA A 75 -2.63 1.11 18.89
N TYR A 76 -3.55 0.25 19.29
CA TYR A 76 -4.51 0.59 20.35
C TYR A 76 -3.86 0.82 21.71
N LEU A 77 -2.76 0.09 22.00
CA LEU A 77 -2.04 0.21 23.26
C LEU A 77 -1.16 1.45 23.29
N VAL A 78 -0.53 1.80 22.17
CA VAL A 78 0.44 2.91 22.12
C VAL A 78 -0.17 4.27 21.75
N THR A 79 -1.42 4.30 21.26
CA THR A 79 -2.07 5.56 20.86
C THR A 79 -2.62 6.32 22.10
N PRO A 80 -2.20 7.58 22.35
CA PRO A 80 -2.66 8.35 23.47
C PRO A 80 -4.18 8.57 23.48
N LYS A 81 -4.80 8.50 24.66
CA LYS A 81 -6.26 8.74 24.83
C LYS A 81 -6.66 10.19 24.62
N SER A 82 -5.72 11.12 24.74
CA SER A 82 -5.92 12.58 24.64
C SER A 82 -6.17 13.10 23.23
N SER A 83 -5.91 12.29 22.19
CA SER A 83 -6.15 12.71 20.80
C SER A 83 -7.65 12.68 20.46
N GLU A 84 -8.06 13.50 19.50
CA GLU A 84 -9.42 13.49 18.95
C GLU A 84 -9.82 12.07 18.48
N ARG A 85 -11.08 11.69 18.70
CA ARG A 85 -11.58 10.33 18.47
C ARG A 85 -11.37 9.85 17.04
N ALA A 86 -11.66 10.71 16.06
CA ALA A 86 -11.47 10.39 14.63
C ALA A 86 -9.98 10.26 14.27
N GLY A 87 -9.13 11.19 14.72
CA GLY A 87 -7.68 11.14 14.49
C GLY A 87 -7.03 9.91 15.11
N ARG A 88 -7.48 9.46 16.30
CA ARG A 88 -7.01 8.20 16.91
C ARG A 88 -7.35 6.98 16.07
N ALA A 89 -8.59 6.92 15.56
CA ALA A 89 -9.02 5.79 14.75
C ALA A 89 -8.21 5.68 13.44
N VAL A 90 -7.98 6.81 12.78
CA VAL A 90 -7.14 6.88 11.58
C VAL A 90 -5.69 6.48 11.91
N LEU A 91 -5.10 7.04 12.97
CA LEU A 91 -3.73 6.75 13.36
C LEU A 91 -3.51 5.27 13.69
N ARG A 92 -4.44 4.66 14.43
CA ARG A 92 -4.38 3.24 14.80
C ARG A 92 -4.41 2.30 13.59
N GLY A 93 -5.31 2.55 12.65
CA GLY A 93 -5.43 1.71 11.47
C GLY A 93 -4.32 1.94 10.45
N TRP A 94 -3.94 3.22 10.27
CA TRP A 94 -3.04 3.60 9.19
C TRP A 94 -1.57 3.33 9.47
N SER A 95 -1.07 3.67 10.66
CA SER A 95 0.37 3.61 10.97
C SER A 95 0.95 2.19 10.97
N ALA A 96 0.09 1.18 11.15
CA ALA A 96 0.49 -0.22 11.16
C ALA A 96 0.67 -0.82 9.76
N ILE A 97 0.03 -0.25 8.74
CA ILE A 97 -0.07 -0.88 7.42
C ILE A 97 1.09 -0.44 6.53
N PRO A 98 1.84 -1.38 5.92
CA PRO A 98 2.79 -1.04 4.85
C PRO A 98 2.04 -0.47 3.65
N ASN A 99 2.74 0.16 2.72
CA ASN A 99 2.19 0.59 1.44
C ASN A 99 2.54 -0.42 0.34
N PRO A 100 1.84 -1.55 0.24
CA PRO A 100 2.21 -2.56 -0.72
C PRO A 100 1.94 -2.10 -2.16
N GLY A 101 0.79 -1.54 -2.47
CA GLY A 101 0.38 -1.23 -3.83
C GLY A 101 1.24 -0.19 -4.53
N PHE A 102 1.45 0.97 -3.91
CA PHE A 102 2.14 2.09 -4.56
C PHE A 102 3.64 2.18 -4.26
N TRP A 103 4.13 1.38 -3.32
CA TRP A 103 5.54 1.37 -2.95
C TRP A 103 6.18 0.00 -3.17
N VAL A 104 5.66 -1.05 -2.50
CA VAL A 104 6.31 -2.36 -2.55
C VAL A 104 6.17 -3.01 -3.92
N VAL A 105 4.99 -2.98 -4.55
CA VAL A 105 4.76 -3.61 -5.87
C VAL A 105 5.70 -3.06 -6.95
N PRO A 106 5.83 -1.74 -7.17
CA PRO A 106 6.78 -1.24 -8.17
C PRO A 106 8.23 -1.58 -7.85
N LEU A 107 8.64 -1.47 -6.59
CA LEU A 107 10.01 -1.78 -6.18
C LEU A 107 10.32 -3.27 -6.26
N ALA A 108 9.38 -4.13 -5.91
CA ALA A 108 9.51 -5.58 -6.08
C ALA A 108 9.68 -5.96 -7.55
N ALA A 109 8.94 -5.32 -8.46
CA ALA A 109 9.14 -5.50 -9.89
C ALA A 109 10.55 -5.11 -10.36
N ALA A 110 11.09 -4.01 -9.79
CA ALA A 110 12.41 -3.50 -10.17
C ALA A 110 13.57 -4.34 -9.60
N ILE A 111 13.41 -4.85 -8.37
CA ILE A 111 14.49 -5.43 -7.56
C ILE A 111 14.39 -6.96 -7.52
N ALA A 112 13.19 -7.50 -7.28
CA ALA A 112 12.95 -8.91 -7.03
C ALA A 112 12.32 -9.66 -8.24
N GLY A 113 12.16 -8.97 -9.37
CA GLY A 113 11.66 -9.55 -10.59
C GLY A 113 10.23 -10.09 -10.53
N PRO A 114 9.83 -11.00 -11.44
CA PRO A 114 8.45 -11.46 -11.57
C PRO A 114 7.90 -12.16 -10.32
N VAL A 115 8.70 -12.97 -9.63
CA VAL A 115 8.29 -13.67 -8.40
C VAL A 115 8.00 -12.66 -7.30
N GLY A 116 8.91 -11.73 -7.05
CA GLY A 116 8.72 -10.68 -6.05
C GLY A 116 7.52 -9.79 -6.38
N LEU A 117 7.32 -9.45 -7.66
CA LEU A 117 6.16 -8.69 -8.11
C LEU A 117 4.85 -9.41 -7.78
N ILE A 118 4.73 -10.70 -8.08
CA ILE A 118 3.53 -11.49 -7.80
C ILE A 118 3.24 -11.53 -6.31
N VAL A 119 4.24 -11.85 -5.48
CA VAL A 119 4.10 -11.89 -4.01
C VAL A 119 3.67 -10.53 -3.46
N ALA A 120 4.27 -9.43 -3.93
CA ALA A 120 3.92 -8.08 -3.52
C ALA A 120 2.46 -7.71 -3.89
N VAL A 121 1.99 -8.13 -5.08
CA VAL A 121 0.59 -7.94 -5.49
C VAL A 121 -0.36 -8.72 -4.58
N PHE A 122 -0.03 -9.96 -4.22
CA PHE A 122 -0.85 -10.73 -3.29
C PHE A 122 -0.89 -10.08 -1.90
N ILE A 123 0.23 -9.60 -1.37
CA ILE A 123 0.25 -8.83 -0.12
C ILE A 123 -0.70 -7.63 -0.21
N ASP A 124 -0.64 -6.87 -1.30
CA ASP A 124 -1.53 -5.72 -1.50
C ASP A 124 -3.01 -6.13 -1.56
N ARG A 125 -3.33 -7.26 -2.20
CA ARG A 125 -4.73 -7.72 -2.34
C ARG A 125 -5.29 -8.32 -1.05
N VAL A 126 -4.53 -9.08 -0.31
CA VAL A 126 -4.97 -9.60 0.99
C VAL A 126 -5.21 -8.46 1.99
N MET A 127 -4.45 -7.36 1.90
CA MET A 127 -4.68 -6.14 2.68
C MET A 127 -6.06 -5.51 2.43
N ILE A 128 -6.77 -5.85 1.35
CA ILE A 128 -8.13 -5.33 1.08
C ILE A 128 -9.12 -5.78 2.16
N PHE A 129 -8.96 -6.99 2.70
CA PHE A 129 -9.76 -7.46 3.84
C PHE A 129 -9.51 -6.61 5.08
N PHE A 130 -8.25 -6.22 5.27
CA PHE A 130 -7.86 -5.31 6.34
C PHE A 130 -8.53 -3.94 6.17
N PHE A 131 -8.62 -3.41 4.97
CA PHE A 131 -9.32 -2.14 4.73
C PHE A 131 -10.80 -2.22 5.06
N GLY A 132 -11.47 -3.32 4.75
CA GLY A 132 -12.85 -3.54 5.16
C GLY A 132 -13.01 -3.49 6.69
N PHE A 133 -12.14 -4.16 7.40
CA PHE A 133 -12.07 -4.13 8.87
C PHE A 133 -11.76 -2.73 9.42
N PHE A 134 -10.82 -2.03 8.81
CA PHE A 134 -10.46 -0.65 9.18
C PHE A 134 -11.65 0.32 9.00
N VAL A 135 -12.34 0.26 7.87
CA VAL A 135 -13.56 1.06 7.64
C VAL A 135 -14.64 0.73 8.66
N TRP A 136 -14.80 -0.54 9.03
CA TRP A 136 -15.72 -0.95 10.08
C TRP A 136 -15.36 -0.38 11.46
N ILE A 137 -14.07 -0.38 11.83
CA ILE A 137 -13.59 0.26 13.07
C ILE A 137 -13.86 1.76 13.03
N LEU A 138 -13.53 2.43 11.91
CA LEU A 138 -13.78 3.87 11.75
C LEU A 138 -15.26 4.20 11.96
N ARG A 139 -16.14 3.44 11.33
CA ARG A 139 -17.60 3.64 11.46
C ARG A 139 -18.10 3.49 12.89
N ARG A 140 -17.54 2.56 13.67
CA ARG A 140 -17.90 2.39 15.09
C ARG A 140 -17.37 3.49 15.99
N GLN A 141 -16.20 4.03 15.69
CA GLN A 141 -15.54 5.02 16.56
C GLN A 141 -15.92 6.47 16.23
N ALA A 142 -16.27 6.76 14.99
CA ALA A 142 -16.65 8.08 14.54
C ALA A 142 -17.85 7.99 13.56
N PRO A 143 -19.06 8.33 13.99
CA PRO A 143 -20.24 8.29 13.13
C PRO A 143 -20.07 9.25 11.94
N ILE A 144 -20.30 8.73 10.75
CA ILE A 144 -20.12 9.43 9.48
C ILE A 144 -21.34 10.28 9.18
N LYS A 145 -21.13 11.56 8.86
CA LYS A 145 -22.18 12.45 8.36
C LYS A 145 -22.65 12.13 6.94
N GLN A 146 -21.84 11.41 6.16
CA GLN A 146 -22.17 10.98 4.80
C GLN A 146 -21.98 9.48 4.64
N GLN A 147 -23.06 8.75 4.39
CA GLN A 147 -23.02 7.35 3.98
C GLN A 147 -22.55 7.27 2.52
N MET A 148 -21.28 6.98 2.29
CA MET A 148 -20.86 6.52 0.97
C MET A 148 -21.25 5.05 0.81
N ARG A 149 -22.04 4.75 -0.22
CA ARG A 149 -22.28 3.37 -0.66
C ARG A 149 -20.97 2.82 -1.24
N THR A 150 -20.50 1.70 -0.70
CA THR A 150 -19.44 0.91 -1.34
C THR A 150 -19.92 0.52 -2.72
N SER A 151 -19.15 0.86 -3.74
CA SER A 151 -19.41 0.46 -5.12
C SER A 151 -18.76 -0.89 -5.40
N TRP A 152 -19.34 -1.72 -6.25
CA TRP A 152 -18.71 -2.94 -6.76
C TRP A 152 -17.36 -2.62 -7.45
N ILE A 153 -17.19 -1.39 -7.96
CA ILE A 153 -15.94 -0.87 -8.52
C ILE A 153 -14.81 -0.93 -7.48
N ASP A 154 -15.12 -0.67 -6.21
CA ASP A 154 -14.13 -0.70 -5.13
C ASP A 154 -13.65 -2.14 -4.85
N GLN A 155 -14.42 -3.15 -5.28
CA GLN A 155 -14.10 -4.57 -5.16
C GLN A 155 -13.50 -5.18 -6.44
N SER A 156 -13.41 -4.41 -7.52
CA SER A 156 -12.93 -4.91 -8.82
C SER A 156 -11.56 -5.60 -8.75
N PRO A 157 -10.57 -5.16 -7.95
CA PRO A 157 -9.30 -5.87 -7.84
C PRO A 157 -9.42 -7.24 -7.15
N LEU A 158 -10.35 -7.38 -6.18
CA LEU A 158 -10.60 -8.66 -5.53
C LEU A 158 -11.32 -9.63 -6.47
N ILE A 159 -12.33 -9.15 -7.20
CA ILE A 159 -13.05 -9.96 -8.19
C ILE A 159 -12.07 -10.43 -9.27
N ALA A 160 -11.24 -9.54 -9.77
CA ALA A 160 -10.22 -9.85 -10.77
C ALA A 160 -9.19 -10.87 -10.26
N LEU A 161 -8.76 -10.77 -9.00
CA LEU A 161 -7.89 -11.75 -8.35
C LEU A 161 -8.55 -13.14 -8.32
N LEU A 162 -9.80 -13.23 -7.90
CA LEU A 162 -10.52 -14.50 -7.84
C LEU A 162 -10.67 -15.15 -9.23
N ILE A 163 -10.99 -14.36 -10.25
CA ILE A 163 -11.06 -14.83 -11.64
C ILE A 163 -9.66 -15.35 -12.08
N GLY A 164 -8.60 -14.62 -11.79
CA GLY A 164 -7.23 -15.04 -12.11
C GLY A 164 -6.83 -16.35 -11.42
N LEU A 165 -7.20 -16.55 -10.15
CA LEU A 165 -6.95 -17.81 -9.43
C LEU A 165 -7.73 -18.98 -10.04
N VAL A 166 -8.98 -18.76 -10.45
CA VAL A 166 -9.76 -19.79 -11.15
C VAL A 166 -9.07 -20.15 -12.47
N LEU A 167 -8.66 -19.18 -13.28
CA LEU A 167 -7.96 -19.46 -14.53
C LEU A 167 -6.63 -20.16 -14.31
N ASN A 168 -5.87 -19.80 -13.27
CA ASN A 168 -4.62 -20.47 -12.92
C ASN A 168 -4.80 -21.98 -12.67
N ALA A 169 -5.96 -22.38 -12.12
CA ALA A 169 -6.27 -23.79 -11.86
C ALA A 169 -6.58 -24.60 -13.14
N PHE A 170 -6.96 -23.95 -14.24
CA PHE A 170 -7.43 -24.63 -15.46
C PHE A 170 -6.59 -24.34 -16.71
N THR A 171 -5.82 -23.26 -16.71
CA THR A 171 -5.10 -22.80 -17.92
C THR A 171 -3.73 -22.25 -17.60
N GLU A 172 -2.78 -22.48 -18.47
CA GLU A 172 -1.49 -21.81 -18.41
C GLU A 172 -1.60 -20.35 -18.87
N PRO A 173 -0.95 -19.41 -18.16
CA PRO A 173 -0.98 -18.01 -18.55
C PRO A 173 -0.18 -17.76 -19.83
N PRO A 174 -0.76 -17.10 -20.85
CA PRO A 174 -0.06 -16.75 -22.09
C PRO A 174 1.17 -15.88 -21.83
N ALA A 175 2.18 -15.95 -22.72
CA ALA A 175 3.45 -15.23 -22.55
C ALA A 175 3.29 -13.70 -22.42
N TRP A 176 2.33 -13.10 -23.10
CA TRP A 176 2.07 -11.65 -23.02
C TRP A 176 1.69 -11.16 -21.62
N THR A 177 1.16 -12.04 -20.76
CA THR A 177 0.74 -11.69 -19.40
C THR A 177 1.90 -11.26 -18.50
N SER A 178 3.11 -11.77 -18.73
CA SER A 178 4.31 -11.30 -18.00
C SER A 178 4.65 -9.86 -18.37
N VAL A 179 4.63 -9.56 -19.65
CA VAL A 179 4.91 -8.20 -20.15
C VAL A 179 3.87 -7.20 -19.62
N ALA A 180 2.59 -7.56 -19.66
CA ALA A 180 1.51 -6.72 -19.14
C ALA A 180 1.65 -6.49 -17.62
N LEU A 181 2.01 -7.53 -16.86
CA LEU A 181 2.25 -7.42 -15.41
C LEU A 181 3.41 -6.48 -15.10
N GLU A 182 4.51 -6.59 -15.85
CA GLU A 182 5.67 -5.73 -15.69
C GLU A 182 5.37 -4.26 -16.00
N TRP A 183 4.60 -3.96 -17.06
CA TRP A 183 4.23 -2.59 -17.42
C TRP A 183 3.21 -1.95 -16.47
N ALA A 184 2.43 -2.74 -15.74
CA ALA A 184 1.53 -2.20 -14.72
C ALA A 184 2.29 -1.59 -13.52
N ALA A 185 3.50 -2.05 -13.20
CA ALA A 185 4.29 -1.55 -12.08
C ALA A 185 4.72 -0.08 -12.22
N PRO A 186 5.27 0.40 -13.37
CA PRO A 186 5.54 1.82 -13.59
C PRO A 186 4.29 2.71 -13.50
N LEU A 187 3.15 2.23 -13.95
CA LEU A 187 1.89 2.96 -13.83
C LEU A 187 1.47 3.14 -12.37
N LEU A 188 1.60 2.08 -11.55
CA LEU A 188 1.36 2.18 -10.10
C LEU A 188 2.34 3.15 -9.43
N ALA A 189 3.61 3.12 -9.81
CA ALA A 189 4.61 4.06 -9.32
C ALA A 189 4.21 5.51 -9.62
N ALA A 190 3.79 5.79 -10.85
CA ALA A 190 3.37 7.12 -11.27
C ALA A 190 2.12 7.60 -10.51
N ILE A 191 1.10 6.76 -10.40
CA ILE A 191 -0.13 7.08 -9.67
C ILE A 191 0.16 7.30 -8.20
N GLY A 192 0.94 6.40 -7.57
CA GLY A 192 1.32 6.49 -6.17
C GLY A 192 2.09 7.77 -5.85
N ALA A 193 3.07 8.12 -6.69
CA ALA A 193 3.84 9.35 -6.53
C ALA A 193 2.97 10.61 -6.72
N ALA A 194 2.09 10.62 -7.72
CA ALA A 194 1.16 11.73 -7.94
C ALA A 194 0.26 11.95 -6.73
N MET A 195 -0.32 10.87 -6.20
CA MET A 195 -1.19 10.92 -5.05
C MET A 195 -0.44 11.36 -3.78
N PHE A 196 0.78 10.87 -3.58
CA PHE A 196 1.62 11.26 -2.44
C PHE A 196 1.97 12.76 -2.50
N VAL A 197 2.59 13.20 -3.58
CA VAL A 197 3.03 14.59 -3.72
C VAL A 197 1.84 15.55 -3.67
N GLY A 198 0.74 15.21 -4.34
CA GLY A 198 -0.47 16.01 -4.32
C GLY A 198 -1.09 16.14 -2.92
N SER A 199 -1.02 15.08 -2.09
CA SER A 199 -1.55 15.12 -0.72
C SER A 199 -0.62 15.83 0.26
N VAL A 200 0.69 15.60 0.17
CA VAL A 200 1.70 16.13 1.12
C VAL A 200 1.93 17.63 0.95
N LEU A 201 1.83 18.13 -0.29
CA LEU A 201 2.09 19.54 -0.59
C LEU A 201 0.85 20.42 -0.44
N HIS A 202 -0.31 19.88 -0.09
CA HIS A 202 -1.52 20.69 0.10
C HIS A 202 -1.41 21.54 1.38
N PRO A 203 -1.58 22.88 1.29
CA PRO A 203 -1.34 23.79 2.42
C PRO A 203 -2.23 23.57 3.66
N SER A 204 -3.43 23.01 3.47
CA SER A 204 -4.40 22.76 4.56
C SER A 204 -3.99 21.63 5.52
N GLN A 205 -2.88 20.95 5.27
CA GLN A 205 -2.46 19.74 5.99
C GLN A 205 -1.27 19.96 6.93
N LEU A 206 -1.01 21.20 7.34
CA LEU A 206 0.06 21.55 8.28
C LEU A 206 -0.42 21.44 9.73
N ILE A 207 -0.68 20.24 10.24
CA ILE A 207 -1.08 20.05 11.64
C ILE A 207 0.06 19.58 12.53
N PRO A 208 0.03 19.91 13.85
CA PRO A 208 1.05 19.49 14.80
C PRO A 208 1.10 17.97 14.94
N TRP A 209 2.22 17.41 14.55
CA TRP A 209 2.49 16.02 14.23
C TRP A 209 3.11 15.18 15.39
N ARG A 210 3.48 15.82 16.51
CA ARG A 210 4.25 15.18 17.61
C ARG A 210 3.65 13.89 18.19
N PRO A 211 2.34 13.77 18.51
CA PRO A 211 1.80 12.52 19.05
C PRO A 211 1.76 11.37 18.04
N GLY A 212 1.49 11.68 16.79
CA GLY A 212 1.39 10.67 15.71
C GLY A 212 2.73 10.03 15.36
N ILE A 213 3.84 10.80 15.45
CA ILE A 213 5.17 10.30 15.16
C ILE A 213 5.60 9.21 16.13
N ARG A 214 5.40 9.39 17.43
CA ARG A 214 5.79 8.38 18.42
C ARG A 214 5.09 7.05 18.13
N VAL A 215 3.78 7.11 17.88
CA VAL A 215 3.00 5.91 17.54
C VAL A 215 3.55 5.27 16.27
N TRP A 216 3.79 6.07 15.24
CA TRP A 216 4.32 5.57 13.98
C TRP A 216 5.73 4.98 14.12
N LEU A 217 6.64 5.62 14.85
CA LEU A 217 7.99 5.09 15.10
C LEU A 217 7.97 3.76 15.85
N VAL A 218 7.12 3.64 16.86
CA VAL A 218 6.94 2.37 17.58
C VAL A 218 6.43 1.28 16.64
N LEU A 219 5.40 1.58 15.85
CA LEU A 219 4.80 0.59 14.96
C LEU A 219 5.71 0.19 13.79
N ILE A 220 6.51 1.13 13.24
CA ILE A 220 7.50 0.77 12.22
C ILE A 220 8.64 -0.06 12.80
N ALA A 221 9.10 0.26 14.03
CA ALA A 221 10.11 -0.55 14.71
C ALA A 221 9.61 -1.98 14.97
N MET A 222 8.36 -2.13 15.44
CA MET A 222 7.72 -3.44 15.60
C MET A 222 7.57 -4.18 14.27
N ARG A 223 7.18 -3.48 13.21
CA ARG A 223 7.05 -4.07 11.87
C ARG A 223 8.40 -4.58 11.35
N ILE A 224 9.46 -3.79 11.51
CA ILE A 224 10.83 -4.19 11.17
C ILE A 224 11.24 -5.41 11.99
N ALA A 225 11.02 -5.39 13.31
CA ALA A 225 11.37 -6.48 14.22
C ALA A 225 10.63 -7.80 13.91
N LEU A 226 9.46 -7.73 13.28
CA LEU A 226 8.69 -8.92 12.91
C LEU A 226 8.99 -9.39 11.49
N LEU A 227 9.09 -8.49 10.51
CA LEU A 227 9.24 -8.87 9.09
C LEU A 227 10.69 -9.15 8.69
N VAL A 228 11.68 -8.46 9.29
CA VAL A 228 13.09 -8.72 8.94
C VAL A 228 13.54 -10.13 9.33
N PRO A 229 13.26 -10.67 10.53
CA PRO A 229 13.56 -12.06 10.83
C PRO A 229 12.88 -13.04 9.88
N LEU A 230 11.64 -12.78 9.45
CA LEU A 230 10.96 -13.61 8.46
C LEU A 230 11.66 -13.61 7.10
N ALA A 231 12.33 -12.52 6.73
CA ALA A 231 13.10 -12.47 5.50
C ALA A 231 14.30 -13.43 5.51
N PHE A 232 14.90 -13.70 6.69
CA PHE A 232 16.00 -14.67 6.81
C PHE A 232 15.58 -16.14 6.67
N ILE A 233 14.30 -16.44 6.90
CA ILE A 233 13.76 -17.79 6.76
C ILE A 233 12.94 -17.96 5.46
N ALA A 234 12.89 -16.92 4.63
CA ALA A 234 12.21 -16.97 3.35
C ALA A 234 12.88 -17.98 2.41
N PRO A 235 12.11 -18.71 1.58
CA PRO A 235 12.64 -19.80 0.74
C PRO A 235 13.54 -19.31 -0.39
N ASN A 236 13.45 -18.03 -0.75
CA ASN A 236 14.24 -17.46 -1.83
C ASN A 236 14.45 -15.94 -1.65
N ALA A 237 15.46 -15.41 -2.30
CA ALA A 237 15.82 -13.99 -2.24
C ALA A 237 14.69 -13.03 -2.69
N PRO A 238 13.90 -13.30 -3.75
CA PRO A 238 12.77 -12.46 -4.12
C PRO A 238 11.75 -12.25 -3.01
N ILE A 239 11.35 -13.31 -2.31
CA ILE A 239 10.40 -13.22 -1.19
C ILE A 239 11.03 -12.45 -0.02
N ALA A 240 12.30 -12.75 0.33
CA ALA A 240 13.03 -12.04 1.36
C ALA A 240 13.10 -10.53 1.07
N ALA A 241 13.41 -10.14 -0.16
CA ALA A 241 13.45 -8.75 -0.60
C ALA A 241 12.07 -8.06 -0.43
N VAL A 242 10.99 -8.73 -0.79
CA VAL A 242 9.62 -8.20 -0.63
C VAL A 242 9.27 -7.99 0.85
N LEU A 243 9.62 -8.93 1.73
CA LEU A 243 9.39 -8.81 3.17
C LEU A 243 10.15 -7.60 3.76
N VAL A 244 11.40 -7.40 3.35
CA VAL A 244 12.19 -6.23 3.74
C VAL A 244 11.59 -4.94 3.18
N LEU A 245 11.17 -4.91 1.93
CA LEU A 245 10.46 -3.77 1.36
C LEU A 245 9.18 -3.44 2.14
N CYS A 246 8.42 -4.45 2.57
CA CYS A 246 7.24 -4.27 3.44
C CYS A 246 7.64 -3.73 4.82
N ALA A 247 8.71 -4.26 5.42
CA ALA A 247 9.19 -3.85 6.75
C ALA A 247 9.51 -2.35 6.82
N PHE A 248 10.22 -1.85 5.82
CA PHE A 248 10.68 -0.46 5.74
C PHE A 248 9.78 0.44 4.89
N SER A 249 8.65 -0.07 4.38
CA SER A 249 7.78 0.72 3.51
C SER A 249 7.24 1.95 4.22
N ILE A 250 7.01 3.00 3.42
CA ILE A 250 6.18 4.12 3.86
C ILE A 250 4.78 3.59 4.24
N PRO A 251 4.04 4.31 5.10
CA PRO A 251 2.67 3.92 5.41
C PRO A 251 1.77 3.95 4.18
N ALA A 252 0.75 3.09 4.19
CA ALA A 252 -0.19 2.99 3.09
C ALA A 252 -0.91 4.32 2.81
N PHE A 253 -1.07 4.69 1.54
CA PHE A 253 -1.81 5.89 1.15
C PHE A 253 -3.33 5.68 1.09
N TYR A 254 -3.74 4.45 0.90
CA TYR A 254 -5.15 4.14 0.71
C TYR A 254 -6.03 4.42 1.93
N PRO A 255 -5.64 4.10 3.18
CA PRO A 255 -6.43 4.42 4.37
C PRO A 255 -6.69 5.92 4.56
N PRO A 256 -5.70 6.83 4.37
CA PRO A 256 -5.96 8.26 4.36
C PRO A 256 -6.96 8.71 3.33
N GLN A 257 -6.85 8.16 2.13
CA GLN A 257 -7.76 8.48 1.03
C GLN A 257 -9.18 8.02 1.33
N LEU A 258 -9.34 6.84 1.91
CA LEU A 258 -10.62 6.39 2.43
C LEU A 258 -11.12 7.32 3.54
N SER A 259 -10.23 7.76 4.44
CA SER A 259 -10.61 8.69 5.51
C SER A 259 -11.18 9.99 4.95
N VAL A 260 -10.54 10.57 3.92
CA VAL A 260 -11.05 11.76 3.20
C VAL A 260 -12.35 11.47 2.48
N LEU A 261 -12.45 10.32 1.79
CA LEU A 261 -13.67 9.89 1.11
C LEU A 261 -14.86 9.74 2.08
N TYR A 262 -14.58 9.31 3.32
CA TYR A 262 -15.57 9.14 4.37
C TYR A 262 -15.70 10.35 5.30
N GLY A 263 -15.05 11.48 4.99
CA GLY A 263 -15.19 12.75 5.73
C GLY A 263 -14.42 12.82 7.05
N TYR A 264 -13.38 11.98 7.23
CA TYR A 264 -12.46 12.07 8.37
C TYR A 264 -11.31 13.05 8.10
N ALA A 265 -10.85 13.74 9.15
CA ALA A 265 -9.73 14.67 9.04
C ALA A 265 -8.40 13.95 8.74
N ASP A 266 -7.64 14.48 7.79
CA ASP A 266 -6.55 13.86 7.08
C ASP A 266 -5.14 14.24 7.57
N SER A 267 -5.08 15.20 8.45
CA SER A 267 -3.87 15.95 8.79
C SER A 267 -2.73 15.16 9.46
N VAL A 268 -3.08 14.15 10.24
CA VAL A 268 -2.08 13.29 10.94
C VAL A 268 -1.32 12.42 9.95
N VAL A 269 -1.98 12.05 8.88
CA VAL A 269 -1.51 11.13 7.86
C VAL A 269 -0.43 11.74 6.98
N ALA A 270 -0.63 12.98 6.54
CA ALA A 270 0.33 13.67 5.70
C ALA A 270 1.68 13.88 6.41
N ALA A 271 1.65 14.19 7.70
CA ALA A 271 2.86 14.40 8.49
C ALA A 271 3.69 13.13 8.65
N ALA A 272 3.05 11.99 8.95
CA ALA A 272 3.76 10.74 9.16
C ALA A 272 4.23 10.11 7.83
N SER A 273 3.54 10.36 6.71
CA SER A 273 3.99 9.97 5.38
C SER A 273 5.35 10.59 5.02
N ARG A 274 5.63 11.81 5.48
CA ARG A 274 6.93 12.47 5.26
C ARG A 274 8.08 11.72 5.91
N LEU A 275 7.89 11.19 7.12
CA LEU A 275 8.92 10.44 7.83
C LEU A 275 9.18 9.05 7.24
N GLY A 276 8.18 8.44 6.61
CA GLY A 276 8.35 7.17 5.91
C GLY A 276 9.47 7.20 4.88
N TRP A 277 9.73 8.35 4.28
CA TRP A 277 10.81 8.54 3.32
C TRP A 277 12.20 8.42 3.90
N VAL A 278 12.36 8.54 5.20
CA VAL A 278 13.67 8.33 5.87
C VAL A 278 14.01 6.83 5.91
N PHE A 279 13.02 5.97 6.15
CA PHE A 279 13.22 4.52 6.30
C PHE A 279 13.15 3.76 4.97
N ALA A 280 12.38 4.26 4.02
CA ALA A 280 12.18 3.61 2.74
C ALA A 280 13.47 3.35 1.94
N PRO A 281 14.45 4.28 1.85
CA PRO A 281 15.73 4.03 1.20
C PRO A 281 16.54 2.90 1.85
N VAL A 282 16.47 2.76 3.18
CA VAL A 282 17.14 1.66 3.90
C VAL A 282 16.57 0.32 3.45
N GLY A 283 15.25 0.21 3.37
CA GLY A 283 14.59 -0.99 2.88
C GLY A 283 14.96 -1.34 1.44
N VAL A 284 15.06 -0.34 0.57
CA VAL A 284 15.50 -0.52 -0.82
C VAL A 284 16.94 -1.03 -0.88
N LEU A 285 17.86 -0.43 -0.14
CA LEU A 285 19.26 -0.84 -0.10
C LEU A 285 19.40 -2.28 0.40
N LEU A 286 18.71 -2.64 1.49
CA LEU A 286 18.71 -4.00 2.02
C LEU A 286 18.13 -5.01 1.04
N ALA A 287 17.01 -4.70 0.38
CA ALA A 287 16.40 -5.57 -0.62
C ALA A 287 17.33 -5.80 -1.82
N VAL A 288 18.01 -4.75 -2.30
CA VAL A 288 19.02 -4.87 -3.37
C VAL A 288 20.20 -5.73 -2.92
N THR A 289 20.64 -5.59 -1.67
CA THR A 289 21.74 -6.41 -1.12
C THR A 289 21.35 -7.89 -1.08
N ILE A 290 20.14 -8.21 -0.57
CA ILE A 290 19.62 -9.59 -0.53
C ILE A 290 19.57 -10.22 -1.93
N MET A 291 19.21 -9.48 -2.96
CA MET A 291 19.14 -9.99 -4.34
C MET A 291 20.50 -10.17 -4.99
N ARG A 292 21.59 -9.67 -4.41
CA ARG A 292 22.96 -9.82 -4.93
C ARG A 292 23.75 -10.96 -4.29
N VAL A 293 23.30 -11.42 -3.13
CA VAL A 293 23.85 -12.58 -2.40
C VAL A 293 23.15 -13.85 -2.84
#